data_ab509a1ca1d8ab870e0091595e6fecae
#
_entry.id   ab509a1ca1d8ab870e0091595e6fecae
#
_cell.length_a   1.000
_cell.length_b   1.000
_cell.length_c   1.000
_cell.angle_alpha   90.00
_cell.angle_beta   90.00
_cell.angle_gamma   90.00
#
_symmetry.space_group_name_H-M   'P 1'
#
loop_
_entity.id
_entity.type
_entity.pdbx_description
1 polymer ?
#
loop_
_entity_poly.entity_id
_entity_poly.type
_entity_poly.pdbx_seq_one_letter_code
_entity_poly.pdbx_strand_id
1 'polypeptide(L)'
;MERGWWRRREKRGWSSGKQSRRSSRAQRCSSGRRAAARYEQDETQASLNAGPSTSESPSSSSSSCQSSPVPELPGFYYDPEKNRYFRLLPGHNNYNPLTKESIHYKEMECKRLKLLEEDEQQKKASRAGLNSSILLHKRQLGLLRSTNYCRLVHELKVNCMQKRKIEIHGPDSSVAGTNNFKIIVADAACERIFAVNDVEHGGCKYGIINLSSLGKESLTVEMYDNLYFTNRKVNSVCWASLTHPDSHVLLCLMGIAETPGCISLLPASLFISSNPVDQPGMLCSFKISTGWSCAWCLNPQADNCFSTGQTRRVLVTNVITGHRQTFGTSSDVLSQQFATQTPVLYNGCRSGEIFSIDVRQRSQKGQSWKAVRLFHDSAVTSVRLLQAEYYLMVADMAGKIKLWDLRVAKCVKQYKGHHNEYATLPLHINEEEGLLTAVGQDCYTRIWSLQDTHLLRTIPSPHPSSKDSIPSVVFSSKLGGSRGVPGLLMAVRQDLYHFSYS
;
A
#
# COMPACT_ATOMS: atom_id res chain seq x y z
N MET A 1 45.80 14.57 -26.81
CA MET A 1 46.47 13.27 -26.79
C MET A 1 45.78 12.46 -25.72
N GLU A 2 45.04 11.41 -25.95
CA GLU A 2 44.77 10.49 -27.05
C GLU A 2 43.36 9.97 -26.94
N ARG A 3 42.78 9.90 -27.91
CA ARG A 3 41.73 9.31 -28.69
C ARG A 3 41.75 7.77 -28.68
N GLY A 4 40.56 7.22 -28.49
CA GLY A 4 40.10 6.11 -29.32
C GLY A 4 40.21 4.73 -28.70
N TRP A 5 39.05 4.10 -28.63
CA TRP A 5 38.87 2.65 -28.93
C TRP A 5 37.36 2.32 -28.98
N TRP A 6 36.78 2.55 -30.17
CA TRP A 6 35.57 1.84 -30.62
C TRP A 6 35.82 1.39 -32.04
N ARG A 7 36.06 0.12 -32.29
CA ARG A 7 35.91 -0.56 -33.57
C ARG A 7 35.19 -1.90 -33.38
N ARG A 8 34.00 -1.93 -33.91
CA ARG A 8 33.33 -2.96 -34.74
C ARG A 8 34.02 -4.32 -34.84
N ARG A 9 33.24 -5.36 -34.60
CA ARG A 9 33.35 -6.63 -35.32
C ARG A 9 32.00 -7.04 -35.88
N GLU A 10 31.89 -6.93 -37.18
CA GLU A 10 30.84 -7.51 -38.03
C GLU A 10 31.09 -9.01 -38.27
N LYS A 11 29.93 -9.71 -38.38
CA LYS A 11 29.63 -10.85 -39.28
C LYS A 11 30.61 -12.03 -39.40
N ARG A 12 30.10 -13.20 -39.03
CA ARG A 12 30.09 -14.35 -39.96
C ARG A 12 28.85 -15.20 -39.68
N GLY A 13 27.98 -15.29 -40.67
CA GLY A 13 26.92 -16.27 -40.75
C GLY A 13 27.45 -17.63 -41.16
N TRP A 14 26.74 -18.64 -40.80
CA TRP A 14 26.73 -19.91 -41.58
C TRP A 14 25.32 -20.52 -41.50
N SER A 15 24.90 -20.92 -42.68
CA SER A 15 23.61 -21.44 -43.12
C SER A 15 23.54 -22.96 -42.99
N SER A 16 22.32 -23.43 -43.21
CA SER A 16 21.86 -24.78 -43.58
C SER A 16 21.79 -25.80 -42.45
N GLY A 17 20.77 -26.55 -42.32
CA GLY A 17 19.65 -26.96 -43.12
C GLY A 17 19.08 -28.26 -42.55
N LYS A 18 17.88 -28.49 -42.86
CA LYS A 18 17.14 -29.73 -42.99
C LYS A 18 15.97 -29.99 -42.03
N GLN A 19 14.86 -29.92 -42.71
CA GLN A 19 13.56 -30.53 -42.54
C GLN A 19 13.58 -31.94 -41.89
N SER A 20 12.62 -32.22 -41.04
CA SER A 20 11.86 -33.45 -41.18
C SER A 20 10.44 -33.27 -40.65
N ARG A 21 9.51 -33.61 -41.51
CA ARG A 21 8.06 -33.79 -41.31
C ARG A 21 7.76 -35.03 -40.45
N ARG A 22 6.66 -34.95 -39.68
CA ARG A 22 5.62 -36.00 -39.57
C ARG A 22 4.72 -35.57 -38.44
N SER A 23 3.52 -35.32 -38.70
CA SER A 23 2.26 -36.02 -39.07
C SER A 23 1.35 -36.20 -37.83
N SER A 24 0.28 -35.43 -37.90
CA SER A 24 -1.13 -35.75 -37.63
C SER A 24 -1.46 -36.96 -36.76
N ARG A 25 -2.27 -36.72 -35.74
CA ARG A 25 -3.42 -37.62 -35.49
C ARG A 25 -4.54 -36.87 -34.78
N ALA A 26 -5.58 -36.64 -35.55
CA ALA A 26 -6.90 -36.30 -35.07
C ALA A 26 -7.56 -37.58 -34.51
N GLN A 27 -8.23 -37.47 -33.39
CA GLN A 27 -9.27 -38.44 -33.05
C GLN A 27 -10.53 -37.67 -32.62
N ARG A 28 -11.52 -37.78 -33.49
CA ARG A 28 -12.94 -37.55 -33.23
C ARG A 28 -13.50 -38.81 -32.51
N CYS A 29 -14.39 -38.59 -31.56
CA CYS A 29 -15.55 -39.45 -31.25
C CYS A 29 -16.56 -38.53 -30.59
N SER A 30 -17.63 -38.20 -31.22
CA SER A 30 -18.91 -38.82 -31.49
C SER A 30 -19.84 -38.84 -30.27
N SER A 31 -20.82 -37.92 -30.33
CA SER A 31 -22.26 -38.05 -30.19
C SER A 31 -22.84 -39.08 -29.21
N GLY A 32 -23.61 -38.57 -28.28
CA GLY A 32 -24.62 -39.30 -27.55
C GLY A 32 -25.82 -38.40 -27.24
N ARG A 33 -26.84 -38.52 -28.08
CA ARG A 33 -28.19 -37.97 -27.88
C ARG A 33 -28.96 -38.85 -26.90
N ARG A 34 -29.87 -38.22 -26.17
CA ARG A 34 -31.19 -38.66 -25.63
C ARG A 34 -31.29 -38.20 -24.16
N ALA A 35 -32.38 -37.65 -23.62
CA ALA A 35 -33.80 -37.65 -24.05
C ALA A 35 -34.50 -36.48 -23.33
N ALA A 36 -35.50 -35.97 -23.98
CA ALA A 36 -36.45 -35.03 -23.44
C ALA A 36 -37.42 -35.72 -22.48
N ALA A 37 -37.78 -35.07 -21.39
CA ALA A 37 -39.02 -35.38 -20.69
C ALA A 37 -39.75 -34.02 -20.44
N ARG A 38 -40.83 -33.88 -21.15
CA ARG A 38 -41.93 -32.96 -20.89
C ARG A 38 -42.54 -33.30 -19.52
N TYR A 39 -42.85 -32.27 -18.74
CA TYR A 39 -44.04 -32.31 -17.88
C TYR A 39 -44.75 -30.97 -17.98
N GLU A 40 -46.06 -31.11 -18.10
CA GLU A 40 -47.08 -30.20 -18.44
C GLU A 40 -47.41 -29.19 -17.33
N GLN A 41 -48.07 -28.14 -17.79
CA GLN A 41 -48.77 -27.06 -17.06
C GLN A 41 -49.80 -27.68 -16.10
N ASP A 42 -49.99 -27.01 -14.96
CA ASP A 42 -51.30 -26.93 -14.34
C ASP A 42 -51.52 -25.53 -13.80
N GLU A 43 -52.41 -24.84 -14.46
CA GLU A 43 -53.04 -23.61 -14.00
C GLU A 43 -54.15 -23.97 -13.02
N THR A 44 -54.18 -23.32 -11.87
CA THR A 44 -55.45 -23.18 -11.14
C THR A 44 -55.54 -21.75 -10.56
N GLN A 45 -56.49 -21.03 -11.14
CA GLN A 45 -57.11 -19.80 -10.67
C GLN A 45 -57.96 -20.05 -9.42
N ALA A 46 -57.93 -19.09 -8.49
CA ALA A 46 -59.06 -18.66 -7.65
C ALA A 46 -58.67 -17.35 -6.97
N SER A 47 -59.10 -16.20 -7.35
CA SER A 47 -60.40 -15.51 -7.29
C SER A 47 -60.85 -15.14 -5.88
N LEU A 48 -60.79 -13.81 -5.65
CA LEU A 48 -61.74 -12.94 -4.92
C LEU A 48 -61.88 -13.06 -3.37
N ASN A 49 -61.59 -11.97 -2.64
CA ASN A 49 -62.62 -11.12 -2.10
C ASN A 49 -62.09 -9.80 -1.48
N ALA A 50 -62.91 -8.77 -1.68
CA ALA A 50 -62.75 -7.37 -1.35
C ALA A 50 -63.15 -7.01 0.09
N GLY A 51 -62.48 -6.00 0.65
CA GLY A 51 -62.78 -4.87 1.47
C GLY A 51 -63.71 -4.98 2.70
N PRO A 52 -63.85 -3.94 3.52
CA PRO A 52 -63.51 -2.53 3.33
C PRO A 52 -62.85 -1.80 4.52
N SER A 53 -62.36 -0.63 4.22
CA SER A 53 -62.02 0.57 4.98
C SER A 53 -62.55 0.79 6.39
N THR A 54 -61.67 1.27 7.28
CA THR A 54 -61.99 2.39 8.19
C THR A 54 -60.75 3.21 8.51
N SER A 55 -60.91 4.50 8.37
CA SER A 55 -60.02 5.60 8.73
C SER A 55 -59.86 5.75 10.24
N GLU A 56 -58.62 6.08 10.64
CA GLU A 56 -58.38 7.05 11.73
C GLU A 56 -56.89 7.38 11.84
N SER A 57 -56.53 8.64 11.77
CA SER A 57 -55.30 9.29 12.20
C SER A 57 -55.64 10.22 13.38
N PRO A 58 -54.72 10.91 14.09
CA PRO A 58 -53.32 10.65 14.37
C PRO A 58 -53.00 10.77 15.88
N SER A 59 -51.87 10.24 16.32
CA SER A 59 -51.19 10.80 17.49
C SER A 59 -49.67 10.52 17.44
N SER A 60 -48.94 11.58 17.54
CA SER A 60 -47.51 11.68 17.68
C SER A 60 -47.04 10.99 18.96
N SER A 61 -46.12 10.05 18.80
CA SER A 61 -45.21 9.67 19.88
C SER A 61 -43.88 9.20 19.27
N SER A 62 -42.85 9.94 19.60
CA SER A 62 -41.44 9.62 19.38
C SER A 62 -41.10 8.30 20.06
N SER A 63 -40.85 7.26 19.27
CA SER A 63 -40.27 6.01 19.76
C SER A 63 -39.03 5.68 18.94
N SER A 64 -37.92 5.57 19.67
CA SER A 64 -36.65 5.03 19.24
C SER A 64 -36.84 3.73 18.46
N CYS A 65 -36.55 3.75 17.18
CA CYS A 65 -36.53 2.57 16.31
C CYS A 65 -35.35 1.67 16.69
N GLN A 66 -35.60 0.73 17.59
CA GLN A 66 -34.83 -0.51 17.61
C GLN A 66 -35.26 -1.30 16.37
N SER A 67 -34.42 -1.27 15.33
CA SER A 67 -34.59 -2.12 14.15
C SER A 67 -34.42 -3.58 14.56
N SER A 68 -35.52 -4.32 14.60
CA SER A 68 -35.48 -5.78 14.68
C SER A 68 -34.59 -6.31 13.54
N PRO A 69 -33.72 -7.31 13.80
CA PRO A 69 -32.88 -7.87 12.78
C PRO A 69 -33.76 -8.43 11.64
N VAL A 70 -33.55 -7.90 10.44
CA VAL A 70 -34.25 -8.37 9.23
C VAL A 70 -33.86 -9.84 9.04
N PRO A 71 -34.80 -10.80 8.89
CA PRO A 71 -34.49 -12.19 8.76
C PRO A 71 -33.65 -12.46 7.48
N GLU A 72 -32.50 -13.10 7.63
CA GLU A 72 -31.67 -13.50 6.51
C GLU A 72 -32.32 -14.69 5.80
N LEU A 73 -32.75 -14.47 4.55
CA LEU A 73 -33.27 -15.52 3.69
C LEU A 73 -32.15 -16.08 2.80
N PRO A 74 -31.80 -17.37 2.90
CA PRO A 74 -30.77 -17.96 2.03
C PRO A 74 -31.11 -17.79 0.56
N GLY A 75 -30.17 -17.23 -0.22
CA GLY A 75 -30.33 -16.99 -1.65
C GLY A 75 -31.10 -15.72 -2.03
N PHE A 76 -31.46 -14.89 -1.06
CA PHE A 76 -32.06 -13.58 -1.29
C PHE A 76 -31.20 -12.49 -0.67
N TYR A 77 -31.24 -11.31 -1.29
CA TYR A 77 -30.69 -10.08 -0.78
C TYR A 77 -31.85 -9.15 -0.38
N TYR A 78 -31.77 -8.61 0.84
CA TYR A 78 -32.72 -7.60 1.29
C TYR A 78 -32.19 -6.20 0.98
N ASP A 79 -32.95 -5.42 0.23
CA ASP A 79 -32.65 -4.02 -0.07
C ASP A 79 -33.39 -3.13 0.92
N PRO A 80 -32.71 -2.46 1.87
CA PRO A 80 -33.36 -1.63 2.88
C PRO A 80 -34.02 -0.38 2.30
N GLU A 81 -33.53 0.16 1.16
CA GLU A 81 -34.12 1.34 0.52
C GLU A 81 -35.47 1.02 -0.11
N LYS A 82 -35.61 -0.17 -0.67
CA LYS A 82 -36.86 -0.62 -1.35
C LYS A 82 -37.75 -1.47 -0.44
N ASN A 83 -37.22 -1.84 0.74
CA ASN A 83 -37.89 -2.73 1.69
C ASN A 83 -38.35 -4.05 1.07
N ARG A 84 -37.50 -4.66 0.21
CA ARG A 84 -37.84 -5.88 -0.55
C ARG A 84 -36.66 -6.85 -0.62
N TYR A 85 -37.01 -8.14 -0.75
CA TYR A 85 -36.04 -9.21 -1.00
C TYR A 85 -35.86 -9.42 -2.51
N PHE A 86 -34.63 -9.52 -2.97
CA PHE A 86 -34.27 -9.86 -4.34
C PHE A 86 -33.57 -11.20 -4.37
N ARG A 87 -33.98 -12.10 -5.24
CA ARG A 87 -33.36 -13.42 -5.41
C ARG A 87 -31.97 -13.27 -6.05
N LEU A 88 -30.98 -13.87 -5.44
CA LEU A 88 -29.62 -13.95 -5.98
C LEU A 88 -29.56 -15.10 -7.00
N LEU A 89 -29.52 -14.76 -8.28
CA LEU A 89 -29.33 -15.75 -9.35
C LEU A 89 -27.83 -16.00 -9.57
N PRO A 90 -27.40 -17.26 -9.81
CA PRO A 90 -26.03 -17.55 -10.17
C PRO A 90 -25.74 -17.03 -11.58
N GLY A 91 -24.66 -16.27 -11.71
CA GLY A 91 -24.21 -15.69 -12.97
C GLY A 91 -24.77 -14.30 -13.28
N HIS A 92 -24.06 -13.58 -14.19
CA HIS A 92 -24.53 -12.28 -14.70
C HIS A 92 -25.60 -12.51 -15.76
N ASN A 93 -26.82 -12.05 -15.48
CA ASN A 93 -27.92 -12.07 -16.41
C ASN A 93 -28.38 -10.64 -16.69
N ASN A 94 -28.66 -10.30 -17.97
CA ASN A 94 -29.14 -8.97 -18.37
C ASN A 94 -30.43 -8.54 -17.65
N TYR A 95 -31.19 -9.47 -17.11
CA TYR A 95 -32.41 -9.22 -16.35
C TYR A 95 -32.22 -9.04 -14.84
N ASN A 96 -31.03 -9.37 -14.32
CA ASN A 96 -30.70 -9.18 -12.91
C ASN A 96 -29.31 -8.57 -12.74
N PRO A 97 -29.21 -7.24 -12.64
CA PRO A 97 -27.95 -6.53 -12.49
C PRO A 97 -27.29 -6.71 -11.09
N LEU A 98 -27.99 -7.36 -10.14
CA LEU A 98 -27.51 -7.55 -8.79
C LEU A 98 -26.62 -8.80 -8.73
N THR A 99 -25.31 -8.59 -8.81
CA THR A 99 -24.31 -9.63 -8.52
C THR A 99 -23.91 -9.59 -7.05
N LYS A 100 -23.41 -10.71 -6.50
CA LYS A 100 -22.86 -10.73 -5.13
C LYS A 100 -21.77 -9.68 -4.93
N GLU A 101 -20.96 -9.44 -5.96
CA GLU A 101 -19.90 -8.43 -5.96
C GLU A 101 -20.46 -7.01 -5.87
N SER A 102 -21.54 -6.71 -6.61
CA SER A 102 -22.20 -5.38 -6.57
C SER A 102 -22.86 -5.11 -5.21
N ILE A 103 -23.40 -6.14 -4.58
CA ILE A 103 -23.99 -6.05 -3.23
C ILE A 103 -22.88 -5.79 -2.21
N HIS A 104 -21.83 -6.58 -2.24
CA HIS A 104 -20.69 -6.41 -1.35
C HIS A 104 -20.06 -5.00 -1.49
N TYR A 105 -19.93 -4.51 -2.74
CA TYR A 105 -19.46 -3.16 -2.99
C TYR A 105 -20.37 -2.09 -2.37
N LYS A 106 -21.71 -2.22 -2.51
CA LYS A 106 -22.67 -1.31 -1.88
C LYS A 106 -22.57 -1.34 -0.35
N GLU A 107 -22.44 -2.52 0.25
CA GLU A 107 -22.28 -2.65 1.70
C GLU A 107 -21.01 -1.97 2.21
N MET A 108 -19.89 -2.17 1.48
CA MET A 108 -18.62 -1.52 1.79
C MET A 108 -18.73 0.00 1.68
N GLU A 109 -19.42 0.49 0.65
CA GLU A 109 -19.62 1.93 0.44
C GLU A 109 -20.52 2.54 1.52
N CYS A 110 -21.62 1.86 1.91
CA CYS A 110 -22.46 2.28 3.04
C CYS A 110 -21.67 2.33 4.36
N LYS A 111 -20.82 1.34 4.63
CA LYS A 111 -19.95 1.36 5.81
C LYS A 111 -18.97 2.53 5.77
N ARG A 112 -18.38 2.81 4.60
CA ARG A 112 -17.47 3.93 4.42
C ARG A 112 -18.16 5.27 4.68
N LEU A 113 -19.34 5.49 4.12
CA LEU A 113 -20.11 6.71 4.31
C LEU A 113 -20.51 6.91 5.77
N LYS A 114 -20.98 5.87 6.45
CA LYS A 114 -21.28 5.92 7.89
C LYS A 114 -20.07 6.35 8.73
N LEU A 115 -18.90 5.77 8.46
CA LEU A 115 -17.67 6.15 9.16
C LEU A 115 -17.25 7.60 8.88
N LEU A 116 -17.47 8.10 7.66
CA LEU A 116 -17.21 9.51 7.33
C LEU A 116 -18.18 10.44 8.08
N GLU A 117 -19.46 10.09 8.16
CA GLU A 117 -20.45 10.83 8.92
C GLU A 117 -20.15 10.81 10.43
N GLU A 118 -19.77 9.67 10.99
CA GLU A 118 -19.33 9.53 12.38
C GLU A 118 -18.09 10.40 12.67
N ASP A 119 -17.12 10.44 11.76
CA ASP A 119 -15.91 11.28 11.86
C ASP A 119 -16.29 12.78 11.86
N GLU A 120 -17.28 13.18 11.06
CA GLU A 120 -17.77 14.56 11.02
C GLU A 120 -18.62 14.92 12.25
N GLN A 121 -19.44 13.99 12.74
CA GLN A 121 -20.23 14.17 13.95
C GLN A 121 -19.37 14.24 15.19
N GLN A 122 -18.31 13.41 15.30
CA GLN A 122 -17.34 13.47 16.39
C GLN A 122 -16.58 14.82 16.43
N LYS A 123 -16.37 15.46 15.28
CA LYS A 123 -15.81 16.81 15.22
C LYS A 123 -16.76 17.87 15.76
N LYS A 124 -18.08 17.64 15.61
CA LYS A 124 -19.15 18.54 16.08
C LYS A 124 -19.54 18.28 17.55
N ALA A 125 -19.57 17.01 17.95
CA ALA A 125 -19.78 16.63 19.34
C ALA A 125 -18.55 17.06 20.15
N SER A 126 -18.73 18.14 20.86
CA SER A 126 -17.70 18.80 21.63
C SER A 126 -16.82 17.80 22.38
N ARG A 127 -15.54 18.07 22.37
CA ARG A 127 -14.43 17.56 23.14
C ARG A 127 -14.68 17.50 24.67
N ALA A 128 -15.92 17.56 25.12
CA ALA A 128 -16.34 17.76 26.50
C ALA A 128 -16.08 16.55 27.42
N GLY A 129 -15.75 15.38 26.90
CA GLY A 129 -15.60 14.18 27.75
C GLY A 129 -14.16 13.79 28.10
N LEU A 130 -13.17 14.09 27.26
CA LEU A 130 -11.78 13.70 27.46
C LEU A 130 -10.86 14.91 27.31
N ASN A 131 -10.56 15.55 28.43
CA ASN A 131 -9.56 16.62 28.50
C ASN A 131 -8.24 16.02 29.03
N SER A 132 -7.13 16.33 28.38
CA SER A 132 -5.78 15.91 28.77
C SER A 132 -5.46 16.24 30.25
N SER A 133 -5.90 17.42 30.73
CA SER A 133 -5.74 17.84 32.13
C SER A 133 -6.48 16.94 33.08
N ILE A 134 -7.71 16.56 32.76
CA ILE A 134 -8.52 15.63 33.58
C ILE A 134 -7.88 14.25 33.63
N LEU A 135 -7.37 13.75 32.51
CA LEU A 135 -6.66 12.48 32.45
C LEU A 135 -5.38 12.52 33.30
N LEU A 136 -4.64 13.61 33.24
CA LEU A 136 -3.43 13.81 34.04
C LEU A 136 -3.75 13.82 35.52
N HIS A 137 -4.78 14.57 35.96
CA HIS A 137 -5.26 14.59 37.33
C HIS A 137 -5.70 13.22 37.82
N LYS A 138 -6.49 12.49 37.05
CA LYS A 138 -6.90 11.11 37.39
C LYS A 138 -5.69 10.19 37.57
N ARG A 139 -4.65 10.36 36.75
CA ARG A 139 -3.38 9.62 36.90
C ARG A 139 -2.65 10.00 38.17
N GLN A 140 -2.52 11.28 38.48
CA GLN A 140 -1.85 11.79 39.68
C GLN A 140 -2.57 11.33 40.97
N LEU A 141 -3.90 11.27 40.97
CA LEU A 141 -4.70 10.76 42.05
C LEU A 141 -4.74 9.22 42.17
N GLY A 142 -4.01 8.51 41.28
CA GLY A 142 -4.02 7.05 41.29
C GLY A 142 -5.31 6.39 40.76
N LEU A 143 -6.28 7.18 40.33
CA LEU A 143 -7.56 6.70 39.78
C LEU A 143 -7.43 6.05 38.40
N LEU A 144 -6.31 6.28 37.70
CA LEU A 144 -6.03 5.75 36.38
C LEU A 144 -4.66 5.07 36.36
N ARG A 145 -4.66 3.79 36.01
CA ARG A 145 -3.39 3.04 35.82
C ARG A 145 -2.56 3.65 34.66
N SER A 146 -1.25 3.63 34.81
CA SER A 146 -0.32 4.21 33.80
C SER A 146 -0.55 3.68 32.39
N THR A 147 -0.80 2.38 32.24
CA THR A 147 -1.07 1.74 30.91
C THR A 147 -2.36 2.27 30.29
N ASN A 148 -3.43 2.40 31.08
CA ASN A 148 -4.70 2.94 30.59
C ASN A 148 -4.59 4.43 30.28
N TYR A 149 -3.81 5.18 31.05
CA TYR A 149 -3.52 6.58 30.77
C TYR A 149 -2.83 6.76 29.42
N CYS A 150 -1.75 6.01 29.16
CA CYS A 150 -1.04 6.07 27.89
C CYS A 150 -1.96 5.74 26.72
N ARG A 151 -2.79 4.70 26.84
CA ARG A 151 -3.75 4.34 25.80
C ARG A 151 -4.75 5.45 25.51
N LEU A 152 -5.38 6.01 26.56
CA LEU A 152 -6.36 7.09 26.41
C LEU A 152 -5.76 8.36 25.83
N VAL A 153 -4.51 8.69 26.18
CA VAL A 153 -3.79 9.83 25.58
C VAL A 153 -3.52 9.59 24.11
N HIS A 154 -3.09 8.38 23.72
CA HIS A 154 -2.91 8.02 22.31
C HIS A 154 -4.23 8.07 21.53
N GLU A 155 -5.31 7.51 22.07
CA GLU A 155 -6.64 7.58 21.46
C GLU A 155 -7.08 9.03 21.26
N LEU A 156 -6.93 9.86 22.29
CA LEU A 156 -7.27 11.28 22.23
C LEU A 156 -6.46 11.99 21.14
N LYS A 157 -5.15 11.78 21.12
CA LYS A 157 -4.23 12.40 20.16
C LYS A 157 -4.63 12.03 18.74
N VAL A 158 -4.82 10.75 18.46
CA VAL A 158 -5.15 10.27 17.11
C VAL A 158 -6.56 10.67 16.68
N ASN A 159 -7.54 10.69 17.60
CA ASN A 159 -8.91 11.12 17.31
C ASN A 159 -9.03 12.63 17.10
N CYS A 160 -8.12 13.43 17.67
CA CYS A 160 -8.07 14.87 17.43
C CYS A 160 -7.50 15.28 16.07
N MET A 161 -6.94 14.35 15.28
CA MET A 161 -6.41 14.66 13.96
C MET A 161 -7.53 15.17 13.03
N GLN A 162 -7.32 16.36 12.46
CA GLN A 162 -8.25 16.97 11.52
C GLN A 162 -7.77 16.78 10.09
N LYS A 163 -8.68 16.36 9.22
CA LYS A 163 -8.45 16.22 7.79
C LYS A 163 -8.53 17.59 7.09
N ARG A 164 -7.51 17.94 6.33
CA ARG A 164 -7.48 19.10 5.44
C ARG A 164 -7.00 18.66 4.05
N LYS A 165 -7.62 19.16 3.00
CA LYS A 165 -7.16 18.94 1.64
C LYS A 165 -6.03 19.93 1.35
N ILE A 166 -4.96 19.45 0.71
CA ILE A 166 -3.82 20.27 0.28
C ILE A 166 -3.99 20.56 -1.20
N GLU A 167 -3.80 21.82 -1.58
CA GLU A 167 -3.73 22.24 -2.97
C GLU A 167 -2.31 22.06 -3.50
N ILE A 168 -2.19 21.38 -4.64
CA ILE A 168 -0.90 21.10 -5.27
C ILE A 168 -0.75 22.05 -6.46
N HIS A 169 0.26 22.92 -6.40
CA HIS A 169 0.64 23.77 -7.51
C HIS A 169 1.71 23.08 -8.34
N GLY A 170 1.40 22.76 -9.58
CA GLY A 170 2.34 22.21 -10.55
C GLY A 170 2.70 23.23 -11.62
N PRO A 171 3.86 23.10 -12.29
CA PRO A 171 4.29 24.00 -13.34
C PRO A 171 3.36 23.99 -14.56
N ASP A 172 2.66 22.89 -14.80
CA ASP A 172 1.70 22.72 -15.91
C ASP A 172 0.28 22.55 -15.40
N SER A 173 -0.39 23.65 -15.09
CA SER A 173 -1.82 23.66 -14.74
C SER A 173 -2.76 23.32 -15.92
N SER A 174 -2.22 23.13 -17.13
CA SER A 174 -3.01 22.97 -18.35
C SER A 174 -3.48 21.52 -18.62
N VAL A 175 -2.93 20.53 -17.94
CA VAL A 175 -3.38 19.15 -18.10
C VAL A 175 -3.95 18.65 -16.77
N ALA A 176 -5.17 19.06 -16.47
CA ALA A 176 -6.02 18.41 -15.48
C ALA A 176 -6.37 17.01 -15.98
N GLY A 177 -5.39 16.12 -16.08
CA GLY A 177 -5.52 14.76 -16.61
C GLY A 177 -5.10 13.75 -15.58
N THR A 178 -6.03 12.97 -15.11
CA THR A 178 -6.00 11.51 -14.91
C THR A 178 -4.78 10.85 -14.24
N ASN A 179 -3.92 11.60 -13.56
CA ASN A 179 -2.74 11.06 -12.88
C ASN A 179 -3.10 10.67 -11.45
N ASN A 180 -3.28 9.39 -11.18
CA ASN A 180 -3.58 8.90 -9.84
C ASN A 180 -2.29 8.62 -9.06
N PHE A 181 -2.20 9.16 -7.84
CA PHE A 181 -1.13 8.81 -6.91
C PHE A 181 -1.15 7.32 -6.59
N LYS A 182 0.00 6.68 -6.74
CA LYS A 182 0.20 5.28 -6.44
C LYS A 182 1.13 5.06 -5.25
N ILE A 183 2.25 5.75 -5.24
CA ILE A 183 3.27 5.63 -4.19
C ILE A 183 3.72 7.03 -3.81
N ILE A 184 3.76 7.32 -2.51
CA ILE A 184 4.43 8.48 -1.95
C ILE A 184 5.46 8.02 -0.91
N VAL A 185 6.67 8.58 -0.97
CA VAL A 185 7.76 8.26 -0.04
C VAL A 185 8.44 9.55 0.39
N ALA A 186 8.41 9.85 1.68
CA ALA A 186 9.11 11.01 2.24
C ALA A 186 10.62 10.74 2.36
N ASP A 187 11.41 11.79 2.28
CA ASP A 187 12.83 11.77 2.68
C ASP A 187 12.96 11.70 4.21
N ALA A 188 14.17 11.48 4.71
CA ALA A 188 14.43 11.34 6.15
C ALA A 188 14.09 12.61 6.94
N ALA A 189 14.23 13.78 6.32
CA ALA A 189 13.88 15.08 6.92
C ALA A 189 12.37 15.35 6.87
N CYS A 190 11.60 14.58 6.09
CA CYS A 190 10.18 14.85 5.77
C CYS A 190 9.92 16.26 5.21
N GLU A 191 10.89 16.79 4.48
CA GLU A 191 10.79 18.07 3.75
C GLU A 191 10.30 17.87 2.32
N ARG A 192 10.57 16.70 1.75
CA ARG A 192 10.23 16.36 0.37
C ARG A 192 9.54 15.00 0.31
N ILE A 193 8.60 14.87 -0.60
CA ILE A 193 7.95 13.60 -0.94
C ILE A 193 8.23 13.27 -2.40
N PHE A 194 8.75 12.10 -2.65
CA PHE A 194 8.76 11.55 -3.98
C PHE A 194 7.42 10.89 -4.27
N ALA A 195 6.75 11.33 -5.32
CA ALA A 195 5.44 10.84 -5.74
C ALA A 195 5.56 10.09 -7.07
N VAL A 196 4.89 8.96 -7.15
CA VAL A 196 4.71 8.17 -8.37
C VAL A 196 3.23 8.14 -8.71
N ASN A 197 2.89 8.54 -9.91
CA ASN A 197 1.52 8.57 -10.43
C ASN A 197 1.38 7.56 -11.56
N ASP A 198 0.31 6.77 -11.55
CA ASP A 198 -0.06 5.93 -12.69
C ASP A 198 -0.76 6.78 -13.76
N VAL A 199 -0.44 6.55 -15.03
CA VAL A 199 -1.02 7.24 -16.19
C VAL A 199 -2.07 6.33 -16.85
N GLU A 200 -3.21 6.88 -17.27
CA GLU A 200 -4.36 6.12 -17.81
C GLU A 200 -4.00 5.20 -18.99
N HIS A 201 -3.06 5.64 -19.83
CA HIS A 201 -2.64 4.86 -21.02
C HIS A 201 -1.47 3.92 -20.75
N GLY A 202 -1.14 3.66 -19.51
CA GLY A 202 -0.03 2.81 -19.08
C GLY A 202 1.25 3.59 -18.84
N GLY A 203 2.06 3.07 -17.92
CA GLY A 203 3.28 3.71 -17.45
C GLY A 203 3.11 4.49 -16.16
N CYS A 204 4.18 5.15 -15.76
CA CYS A 204 4.23 5.95 -14.53
C CYS A 204 4.91 7.30 -14.80
N LYS A 205 4.40 8.33 -14.15
CA LYS A 205 4.98 9.65 -14.02
C LYS A 205 5.47 9.83 -12.60
N TYR A 206 6.53 10.58 -12.38
CA TYR A 206 7.03 10.86 -11.05
C TYR A 206 7.54 12.28 -10.88
N GLY A 207 7.45 12.78 -9.65
CA GLY A 207 7.88 14.11 -9.28
C GLY A 207 8.20 14.23 -7.79
N ILE A 208 8.67 15.38 -7.38
CA ILE A 208 8.93 15.70 -5.97
C ILE A 208 7.95 16.78 -5.52
N ILE A 209 7.31 16.54 -4.39
CA ILE A 209 6.45 17.51 -3.69
C ILE A 209 7.27 18.08 -2.54
N ASN A 210 7.37 19.42 -2.49
CA ASN A 210 8.03 20.13 -1.42
C ASN A 210 7.04 20.45 -0.30
N LEU A 211 7.35 19.99 0.92
CA LEU A 211 6.51 20.16 2.11
C LEU A 211 6.93 21.36 2.98
N SER A 212 7.95 22.14 2.61
CA SER A 212 8.49 23.22 3.44
C SER A 212 7.48 24.33 3.75
N SER A 213 6.40 24.42 2.99
CA SER A 213 5.27 25.31 3.24
C SER A 213 4.20 24.73 4.14
N LEU A 214 4.24 23.42 4.41
CA LEU A 214 3.26 22.74 5.26
C LEU A 214 3.40 23.24 6.71
N GLY A 215 2.31 23.69 7.32
CA GLY A 215 2.33 24.27 8.68
C GLY A 215 2.34 25.81 8.71
N LYS A 216 2.54 26.47 7.58
CA LYS A 216 2.23 27.89 7.41
C LYS A 216 0.71 28.05 7.15
N GLU A 217 0.22 29.29 7.10
CA GLU A 217 -1.21 29.56 6.91
C GLU A 217 -1.77 29.01 5.60
N SER A 218 -0.95 28.83 4.55
CA SER A 218 -1.35 28.26 3.29
C SER A 218 -1.19 26.73 3.29
N LEU A 219 -2.23 26.01 2.91
CA LEU A 219 -2.24 24.56 2.69
C LEU A 219 -1.86 24.22 1.23
N THR A 220 -0.91 24.96 0.68
CA THR A 220 -0.42 24.78 -0.69
C THR A 220 0.97 24.17 -0.66
N VAL A 221 1.22 23.24 -1.55
CA VAL A 221 2.53 22.63 -1.76
C VAL A 221 2.94 22.73 -3.21
N GLU A 222 4.22 22.92 -3.45
CA GLU A 222 4.76 22.93 -4.80
C GLU A 222 5.15 21.52 -5.22
N MET A 223 4.67 21.10 -6.37
CA MET A 223 5.08 19.85 -7.01
C MET A 223 5.99 20.17 -8.18
N TYR A 224 7.22 19.78 -8.08
CA TYR A 224 8.17 19.83 -9.19
C TYR A 224 7.99 18.59 -10.06
N ASP A 225 7.30 18.76 -11.15
CA ASP A 225 6.93 17.72 -12.07
C ASP A 225 7.93 17.69 -13.23
N ASN A 226 8.87 16.78 -13.16
CA ASN A 226 9.70 16.51 -14.33
C ASN A 226 9.17 15.26 -15.00
N LEU A 227 8.75 15.44 -16.26
CA LEU A 227 8.00 14.49 -17.08
C LEU A 227 8.82 13.26 -17.46
N TYR A 228 9.22 12.45 -16.49
CA TYR A 228 9.77 11.14 -16.78
C TYR A 228 8.63 10.13 -16.97
N PHE A 229 8.28 9.91 -18.21
CA PHE A 229 7.41 8.81 -18.58
C PHE A 229 8.24 7.53 -18.67
N THR A 230 7.74 6.49 -18.01
CA THR A 230 8.21 5.14 -18.23
C THR A 230 7.02 4.24 -18.51
N ASN A 231 7.14 3.40 -19.53
CA ASN A 231 6.14 2.36 -19.82
C ASN A 231 6.16 1.22 -18.78
N ARG A 232 7.12 1.25 -17.85
CA ARG A 232 7.27 0.25 -16.81
C ARG A 232 6.53 0.71 -15.56
N LYS A 233 5.91 -0.25 -14.85
CA LYS A 233 5.36 0.01 -13.52
C LYS A 233 6.48 0.14 -12.50
N VAL A 234 6.36 1.13 -11.61
CA VAL A 234 7.22 1.27 -10.43
C VAL A 234 6.66 0.37 -9.32
N ASN A 235 7.46 -0.60 -8.87
CA ASN A 235 7.07 -1.51 -7.79
C ASN A 235 7.53 -1.04 -6.42
N SER A 236 8.69 -0.39 -6.35
CA SER A 236 9.29 0.04 -5.10
C SER A 236 10.14 1.27 -5.31
N VAL A 237 10.14 2.16 -4.33
CA VAL A 237 10.90 3.40 -4.31
C VAL A 237 11.55 3.53 -2.94
N CYS A 238 12.79 4.00 -2.90
CA CYS A 238 13.42 4.46 -1.67
C CYS A 238 14.36 5.64 -1.96
N TRP A 239 14.52 6.50 -0.97
CA TRP A 239 15.54 7.53 -0.99
C TRP A 239 16.92 6.91 -0.84
N ALA A 240 17.92 7.53 -1.45
CA ALA A 240 19.29 7.08 -1.50
C ALA A 240 20.25 8.21 -1.17
N SER A 241 21.20 7.93 -0.29
CA SER A 241 22.19 8.89 0.20
C SER A 241 23.55 8.58 -0.44
N LEU A 242 23.80 9.14 -1.62
CA LEU A 242 25.05 8.88 -2.34
C LEU A 242 26.08 10.02 -2.11
N THR A 243 25.68 11.27 -2.30
CA THR A 243 26.54 12.44 -2.11
C THR A 243 26.26 13.14 -0.78
N HIS A 244 25.01 13.22 -0.41
CA HIS A 244 24.51 13.73 0.87
C HIS A 244 23.19 13.01 1.21
N PRO A 245 22.66 13.13 2.42
CA PRO A 245 21.43 12.47 2.82
C PRO A 245 20.28 12.76 1.82
N ASP A 246 19.63 11.71 1.34
CA ASP A 246 18.50 11.76 0.40
C ASP A 246 18.75 12.59 -0.87
N SER A 247 20.00 12.51 -1.36
CA SER A 247 20.42 13.20 -2.59
C SER A 247 19.85 12.55 -3.86
N HIS A 248 19.45 11.30 -3.79
CA HIS A 248 18.97 10.52 -4.92
C HIS A 248 17.73 9.71 -4.57
N VAL A 249 17.04 9.24 -5.61
CA VAL A 249 15.91 8.32 -5.50
C VAL A 249 16.20 7.05 -6.29
N LEU A 250 16.04 5.92 -5.64
CA LEU A 250 16.20 4.60 -6.23
C LEU A 250 14.82 4.04 -6.62
N LEU A 251 14.63 3.78 -7.91
CA LEU A 251 13.39 3.26 -8.49
C LEU A 251 13.56 1.81 -8.93
N CYS A 252 12.69 0.93 -8.45
CA CYS A 252 12.58 -0.43 -8.96
C CYS A 252 11.46 -0.53 -9.98
N LEU A 253 11.83 -0.67 -11.24
CA LEU A 253 10.94 -0.70 -12.39
C LEU A 253 10.70 -2.14 -12.84
N MET A 254 9.44 -2.53 -12.89
CA MET A 254 9.03 -3.85 -13.37
C MET A 254 9.24 -3.96 -14.86
N GLY A 255 9.78 -5.10 -15.32
CA GLY A 255 9.84 -5.44 -16.73
C GLY A 255 8.47 -5.80 -17.30
N ILE A 256 8.31 -5.53 -18.59
CA ILE A 256 7.22 -6.03 -19.43
C ILE A 256 7.78 -7.15 -20.28
N ALA A 257 6.93 -7.95 -20.94
CA ALA A 257 7.35 -9.12 -21.74
C ALA A 257 8.49 -8.82 -22.73
N GLU A 258 8.50 -7.64 -23.33
CA GLU A 258 9.49 -7.21 -24.34
C GLU A 258 10.64 -6.38 -23.76
N THR A 259 10.47 -5.80 -22.56
CA THR A 259 11.48 -4.94 -21.94
C THR A 259 11.84 -5.45 -20.55
N PRO A 260 13.14 -5.73 -20.29
CA PRO A 260 13.57 -6.19 -18.99
C PRO A 260 13.30 -5.13 -17.92
N GLY A 261 13.13 -5.57 -16.66
CA GLY A 261 13.08 -4.67 -15.52
C GLY A 261 14.39 -3.88 -15.39
N CYS A 262 14.33 -2.78 -14.65
CA CYS A 262 15.53 -2.05 -14.33
C CYS A 262 15.47 -1.39 -12.96
N ILE A 263 16.63 -1.13 -12.41
CA ILE A 263 16.81 -0.25 -11.26
C ILE A 263 17.39 1.05 -11.80
N SER A 264 16.76 2.16 -11.47
CA SER A 264 17.22 3.50 -11.85
C SER A 264 17.52 4.32 -10.61
N LEU A 265 18.68 4.93 -10.57
CA LEU A 265 19.09 5.87 -9.53
C LEU A 265 19.09 7.27 -10.13
N LEU A 266 18.20 8.12 -9.65
CA LEU A 266 17.97 9.47 -10.15
C LEU A 266 18.40 10.51 -9.11
N PRO A 267 19.16 11.54 -9.49
CA PRO A 267 19.43 12.67 -8.59
C PRO A 267 18.14 13.43 -8.26
N ALA A 268 17.91 13.75 -7.01
CA ALA A 268 16.74 14.55 -6.61
C ALA A 268 16.76 15.97 -7.22
N SER A 269 17.96 16.51 -7.46
CA SER A 269 18.16 17.81 -8.13
C SER A 269 17.58 17.83 -9.56
N LEU A 270 17.43 16.68 -10.20
CA LEU A 270 16.82 16.56 -11.52
C LEU A 270 15.40 17.14 -11.58
N PHE A 271 14.66 17.09 -10.48
CA PHE A 271 13.28 17.54 -10.39
C PHE A 271 13.16 19.01 -9.94
N ILE A 272 14.23 19.63 -9.45
CA ILE A 272 14.21 20.96 -8.84
C ILE A 272 14.80 22.01 -9.78
N SER A 273 15.65 21.59 -10.73
CA SER A 273 16.37 22.52 -11.61
C SER A 273 15.43 23.09 -12.68
N SER A 274 15.31 24.42 -12.69
CA SER A 274 14.52 25.16 -13.68
C SER A 274 15.23 25.32 -15.04
N ASN A 275 16.54 25.01 -15.10
CA ASN A 275 17.34 25.16 -16.32
C ASN A 275 17.57 23.81 -16.98
N PRO A 276 17.02 23.56 -18.18
CA PRO A 276 17.19 22.29 -18.89
C PRO A 276 18.65 21.99 -19.28
N VAL A 277 19.51 22.98 -19.31
CA VAL A 277 20.94 22.82 -19.68
C VAL A 277 21.77 22.20 -18.56
N ASP A 278 21.40 22.43 -17.31
CA ASP A 278 22.13 21.97 -16.11
C ASP A 278 21.51 20.74 -15.44
N GLN A 279 20.52 20.10 -16.07
CA GLN A 279 19.90 18.92 -15.50
C GLN A 279 20.86 17.72 -15.52
N PRO A 280 21.30 17.23 -14.36
CA PRO A 280 22.08 16.00 -14.32
C PRO A 280 21.22 14.86 -14.86
N GLY A 281 21.72 14.13 -15.85
CA GLY A 281 21.05 12.95 -16.38
C GLY A 281 20.89 11.85 -15.35
N MET A 282 20.25 10.75 -15.74
CA MET A 282 20.15 9.57 -14.90
C MET A 282 21.56 9.09 -14.53
N LEU A 283 21.84 9.00 -13.22
CA LEU A 283 23.17 8.63 -12.73
C LEU A 283 23.53 7.21 -13.16
N CYS A 284 22.63 6.27 -12.92
CA CYS A 284 22.83 4.90 -13.40
C CYS A 284 21.51 4.14 -13.57
N SER A 285 21.54 3.17 -14.48
CA SER A 285 20.45 2.24 -14.71
C SER A 285 21.00 0.82 -14.85
N PHE A 286 20.49 -0.07 -14.03
CA PHE A 286 20.89 -1.48 -14.01
C PHE A 286 19.77 -2.35 -14.55
N LYS A 287 20.03 -3.06 -15.64
CA LYS A 287 19.08 -4.05 -16.17
C LYS A 287 18.97 -5.23 -15.21
N ILE A 288 17.75 -5.63 -14.90
CA ILE A 288 17.41 -6.79 -14.08
C ILE A 288 16.30 -7.60 -14.76
N SER A 289 16.10 -8.85 -14.34
CA SER A 289 15.03 -9.67 -14.93
C SER A 289 13.65 -9.19 -14.47
N THR A 290 13.38 -9.31 -13.20
CA THR A 290 12.13 -8.89 -12.54
C THR A 290 12.49 -8.31 -11.18
N GLY A 291 12.11 -7.07 -10.92
CA GLY A 291 12.33 -6.41 -9.63
C GLY A 291 11.01 -6.30 -8.86
N TRP A 292 11.01 -6.80 -7.61
CA TRP A 292 9.86 -6.71 -6.72
C TRP A 292 10.06 -5.63 -5.67
N SER A 293 11.27 -5.50 -5.14
CA SER A 293 11.60 -4.56 -4.07
C SER A 293 13.00 -3.99 -4.24
N CYS A 294 13.25 -2.85 -3.63
CA CYS A 294 14.58 -2.27 -3.48
C CYS A 294 14.76 -1.67 -2.09
N ALA A 295 16.01 -1.59 -1.63
CA ALA A 295 16.38 -0.91 -0.40
C ALA A 295 17.78 -0.32 -0.55
N TRP A 296 18.00 0.86 0.04
CA TRP A 296 19.30 1.53 0.12
C TRP A 296 19.96 1.26 1.45
N CYS A 297 21.26 1.04 1.45
CA CYS A 297 22.05 0.82 2.66
C CYS A 297 22.55 2.18 3.21
N LEU A 298 22.20 2.46 4.46
CA LEU A 298 22.69 3.64 5.18
C LEU A 298 23.85 3.33 6.12
N ASN A 299 24.25 2.06 6.21
CA ASN A 299 25.35 1.65 7.09
C ASN A 299 26.71 1.97 6.46
N PRO A 300 27.61 2.67 7.17
CA PRO A 300 28.92 3.06 6.63
C PRO A 300 29.82 1.87 6.23
N GLN A 301 29.63 0.69 6.83
CA GLN A 301 30.42 -0.50 6.50
C GLN A 301 30.04 -1.14 5.15
N ALA A 302 28.88 -0.80 4.62
CA ALA A 302 28.40 -1.23 3.30
C ALA A 302 27.90 -0.04 2.50
N ASP A 303 28.64 1.06 2.57
CA ASP A 303 28.29 2.33 1.95
C ASP A 303 28.12 2.21 0.43
N ASN A 304 27.26 3.05 -0.12
CA ASN A 304 26.93 3.10 -1.54
C ASN A 304 26.37 1.77 -2.12
N CYS A 305 25.80 0.93 -1.27
CA CYS A 305 25.17 -0.31 -1.68
C CYS A 305 23.65 -0.20 -1.67
N PHE A 306 23.04 -0.84 -2.64
CA PHE A 306 21.59 -1.10 -2.64
C PHE A 306 21.31 -2.57 -2.88
N SER A 307 20.16 -3.01 -2.42
CA SER A 307 19.65 -4.34 -2.70
C SER A 307 18.45 -4.31 -3.64
N THR A 308 18.28 -5.39 -4.37
CA THR A 308 17.11 -5.63 -5.21
C THR A 308 16.57 -7.03 -4.95
N GLY A 309 15.32 -7.10 -4.53
CA GLY A 309 14.57 -8.35 -4.44
C GLY A 309 14.04 -8.75 -5.80
N GLN A 310 14.41 -9.94 -6.26
CA GLN A 310 14.03 -10.48 -7.56
C GLN A 310 13.35 -11.83 -7.43
N THR A 311 12.96 -12.40 -8.55
CA THR A 311 12.47 -13.78 -8.63
C THR A 311 13.58 -14.73 -8.21
N ARG A 312 13.39 -15.40 -7.08
CA ARG A 312 14.30 -16.41 -6.49
C ARG A 312 15.73 -15.95 -6.25
N ARG A 313 15.96 -14.66 -6.05
CA ARG A 313 17.30 -14.14 -5.71
C ARG A 313 17.25 -12.74 -5.09
N VAL A 314 18.28 -12.45 -4.30
CA VAL A 314 18.63 -11.10 -3.85
C VAL A 314 19.89 -10.68 -4.57
N LEU A 315 19.89 -9.47 -5.10
CA LEU A 315 21.06 -8.85 -5.72
C LEU A 315 21.47 -7.64 -4.88
N VAL A 316 22.69 -7.64 -4.38
CA VAL A 316 23.30 -6.48 -3.72
C VAL A 316 24.30 -5.87 -4.69
N THR A 317 24.19 -4.58 -4.94
CA THR A 317 25.01 -3.85 -5.91
C THR A 317 25.67 -2.65 -5.22
N ASN A 318 26.95 -2.50 -5.36
CA ASN A 318 27.64 -1.26 -5.02
C ASN A 318 27.62 -0.33 -6.24
N VAL A 319 27.10 0.88 -6.06
CA VAL A 319 26.87 1.84 -7.14
C VAL A 319 28.17 2.36 -7.74
N ILE A 320 29.18 2.59 -6.88
CA ILE A 320 30.46 3.19 -7.30
C ILE A 320 31.32 2.17 -8.06
N THR A 321 31.48 0.97 -7.49
CA THR A 321 32.35 -0.06 -8.07
C THR A 321 31.65 -0.89 -9.14
N GLY A 322 30.32 -0.85 -9.22
CA GLY A 322 29.51 -1.72 -10.05
C GLY A 322 29.52 -3.19 -9.64
N HIS A 323 30.16 -3.53 -8.51
CA HIS A 323 30.25 -4.90 -8.01
C HIS A 323 28.86 -5.41 -7.62
N ARG A 324 28.55 -6.62 -8.07
CA ARG A 324 27.26 -7.28 -7.79
C ARG A 324 27.46 -8.60 -7.07
N GLN A 325 26.74 -8.76 -5.97
CA GLN A 325 26.69 -10.00 -5.21
C GLN A 325 25.28 -10.58 -5.27
N THR A 326 25.19 -11.86 -5.61
CA THR A 326 23.91 -12.55 -5.79
C THR A 326 23.73 -13.64 -4.75
N PHE A 327 22.57 -13.64 -4.09
CA PHE A 327 22.14 -14.66 -3.14
C PHE A 327 20.91 -15.38 -3.69
N GLY A 328 21.01 -16.69 -3.93
CA GLY A 328 19.90 -17.50 -4.44
C GLY A 328 18.88 -17.79 -3.34
N THR A 329 17.60 -17.59 -3.62
CA THR A 329 16.51 -17.87 -2.67
C THR A 329 15.55 -18.91 -3.24
N SER A 330 14.74 -19.53 -2.39
CA SER A 330 13.72 -20.49 -2.80
C SER A 330 12.48 -19.83 -3.42
N SER A 331 12.25 -18.56 -3.12
CA SER A 331 11.04 -17.82 -3.49
C SER A 331 11.33 -16.37 -3.86
N ASP A 332 10.35 -15.68 -4.45
CA ASP A 332 10.44 -14.28 -4.83
C ASP A 332 10.58 -13.40 -3.59
N VAL A 333 11.43 -12.37 -3.66
CA VAL A 333 11.71 -11.45 -2.56
C VAL A 333 10.90 -10.18 -2.75
N LEU A 334 9.83 -10.04 -1.98
CA LEU A 334 8.82 -8.98 -2.15
C LEU A 334 9.11 -7.73 -1.33
N SER A 335 9.81 -7.86 -0.22
CA SER A 335 10.12 -6.73 0.66
C SER A 335 11.53 -6.83 1.22
N GLN A 336 12.18 -5.68 1.38
CA GLN A 336 13.54 -5.59 1.85
C GLN A 336 13.74 -4.34 2.72
N GLN A 337 14.63 -4.46 3.72
CA GLN A 337 15.14 -3.32 4.47
C GLN A 337 16.54 -3.62 5.00
N PHE A 338 17.44 -2.65 4.85
CA PHE A 338 18.72 -2.67 5.54
C PHE A 338 18.58 -2.22 7.00
N ALA A 339 19.36 -2.80 7.87
CA ALA A 339 19.66 -2.27 9.18
C ALA A 339 20.53 -1.01 9.06
N THR A 340 20.39 -0.09 10.00
CA THR A 340 21.17 1.16 10.00
C THR A 340 22.47 1.04 10.76
N GLN A 341 22.46 0.30 11.88
CA GLN A 341 23.63 0.13 12.74
C GLN A 341 24.52 -1.04 12.27
N THR A 342 23.94 -2.04 11.63
CA THR A 342 24.65 -3.23 11.15
C THR A 342 24.50 -3.40 9.64
N PRO A 343 25.51 -3.95 8.92
CA PRO A 343 25.44 -4.18 7.48
C PRO A 343 24.62 -5.43 7.15
N VAL A 344 23.42 -5.51 7.70
CA VAL A 344 22.50 -6.65 7.57
C VAL A 344 21.28 -6.26 6.77
N LEU A 345 20.91 -7.07 5.79
CA LEU A 345 19.73 -6.92 4.95
C LEU A 345 18.65 -7.93 5.36
N TYR A 346 17.50 -7.44 5.77
CA TYR A 346 16.32 -8.26 6.03
C TYR A 346 15.46 -8.40 4.78
N ASN A 347 14.99 -9.61 4.51
CA ASN A 347 14.26 -9.96 3.30
C ASN A 347 12.98 -10.71 3.64
N GLY A 348 11.88 -10.33 3.01
CA GLY A 348 10.59 -11.01 3.10
C GLY A 348 10.19 -11.62 1.76
N CYS A 349 9.82 -12.90 1.80
CA CYS A 349 9.54 -13.70 0.61
C CYS A 349 8.05 -13.95 0.37
N ARG A 350 7.72 -14.27 -0.87
CA ARG A 350 6.39 -14.75 -1.27
C ARG A 350 5.99 -16.06 -0.57
N SER A 351 6.96 -16.89 -0.18
CA SER A 351 6.71 -18.12 0.58
C SER A 351 6.38 -17.90 2.06
N GLY A 352 6.43 -16.66 2.56
CA GLY A 352 6.33 -16.35 3.98
C GLY A 352 7.66 -16.42 4.73
N GLU A 353 8.74 -16.91 4.11
CA GLU A 353 10.07 -16.93 4.71
C GLU A 353 10.61 -15.50 4.87
N ILE A 354 11.12 -15.20 6.05
CA ILE A 354 11.87 -13.99 6.36
C ILE A 354 13.27 -14.42 6.74
N PHE A 355 14.28 -13.79 6.19
CA PHE A 355 15.67 -14.09 6.51
C PHE A 355 16.55 -12.84 6.44
N SER A 356 17.69 -12.87 7.11
CA SER A 356 18.69 -11.83 7.03
C SER A 356 19.96 -12.29 6.32
N ILE A 357 20.63 -11.32 5.68
CA ILE A 357 21.92 -11.49 4.99
C ILE A 357 22.89 -10.47 5.55
N ASP A 358 24.06 -10.89 6.01
CA ASP A 358 25.19 -9.98 6.21
C ASP A 358 25.87 -9.74 4.85
N VAL A 359 25.80 -8.50 4.35
CA VAL A 359 26.27 -8.18 3.00
C VAL A 359 27.80 -8.19 2.87
N ARG A 360 28.56 -8.29 3.97
CA ARG A 360 30.00 -8.49 3.97
C ARG A 360 30.38 -9.93 3.65
N GLN A 361 29.49 -10.87 3.95
CA GLN A 361 29.73 -12.29 3.70
C GLN A 361 29.58 -12.58 2.20
N ARG A 362 30.63 -13.16 1.63
CA ARG A 362 30.58 -13.63 0.25
C ARG A 362 29.70 -14.88 0.18
N SER A 363 28.78 -14.93 -0.79
CA SER A 363 28.00 -16.13 -1.06
C SER A 363 28.93 -17.24 -1.56
N GLN A 364 29.38 -18.11 -0.65
CA GLN A 364 30.17 -19.29 -1.01
C GLN A 364 29.25 -20.50 -1.16
N LYS A 365 29.55 -21.34 -2.16
CA LYS A 365 28.81 -22.61 -2.34
C LYS A 365 29.01 -23.50 -1.10
N GLY A 366 27.89 -23.90 -0.49
CA GLY A 366 27.88 -24.82 0.66
C GLY A 366 27.80 -24.16 2.03
N GLN A 367 27.92 -22.84 2.14
CA GLN A 367 27.81 -22.14 3.43
C GLN A 367 26.42 -21.49 3.57
N SER A 368 25.79 -21.65 4.75
CA SER A 368 24.50 -20.98 5.03
C SER A 368 24.75 -19.49 5.27
N TRP A 369 24.39 -18.67 4.29
CA TRP A 369 24.46 -17.21 4.35
C TRP A 369 23.22 -16.57 4.99
N LYS A 370 22.18 -17.34 5.28
CA LYS A 370 20.98 -16.91 5.98
C LYS A 370 21.21 -16.99 7.49
N ALA A 371 21.22 -15.85 8.17
CA ALA A 371 21.46 -15.80 9.60
C ALA A 371 20.18 -15.98 10.43
N VAL A 372 19.18 -15.12 10.25
CA VAL A 372 17.89 -15.22 10.93
C VAL A 372 16.89 -15.86 9.98
N ARG A 373 16.05 -16.75 10.49
CA ARG A 373 14.92 -17.34 9.72
C ARG A 373 13.66 -17.30 10.54
N LEU A 374 12.64 -16.62 10.01
CA LEU A 374 11.30 -16.53 10.57
C LEU A 374 10.30 -16.90 9.49
N PHE A 375 9.08 -17.29 9.89
CA PHE A 375 8.05 -17.70 8.95
C PHE A 375 6.72 -17.03 9.27
N HIS A 376 6.12 -16.46 8.25
CA HIS A 376 4.73 -16.05 8.19
C HIS A 376 3.90 -17.07 7.41
N ASP A 377 2.59 -17.07 7.65
CA ASP A 377 1.67 -18.02 7.03
C ASP A 377 1.39 -17.68 5.55
N SER A 378 1.69 -16.44 5.13
CA SER A 378 1.46 -15.93 3.79
C SER A 378 2.63 -15.07 3.31
N ALA A 379 2.57 -14.65 2.05
CA ALA A 379 3.58 -13.83 1.39
C ALA A 379 3.86 -12.53 2.16
N VAL A 380 5.12 -12.25 2.43
CA VAL A 380 5.55 -11.08 3.21
C VAL A 380 5.59 -9.85 2.33
N THR A 381 4.73 -8.87 2.61
CA THR A 381 4.56 -7.64 1.82
C THR A 381 5.40 -6.48 2.33
N SER A 382 5.65 -6.43 3.62
CA SER A 382 6.43 -5.36 4.24
C SER A 382 7.25 -5.87 5.41
N VAL A 383 8.48 -5.40 5.47
CA VAL A 383 9.44 -5.67 6.54
C VAL A 383 9.95 -4.33 7.05
N ARG A 384 9.85 -4.09 8.36
CA ARG A 384 10.32 -2.86 9.02
C ARG A 384 11.09 -3.21 10.29
N LEU A 385 12.35 -2.84 10.32
CA LEU A 385 13.22 -2.97 11.50
C LEU A 385 13.02 -1.75 12.41
N LEU A 386 12.88 -1.97 13.71
CA LEU A 386 12.80 -0.90 14.68
C LEU A 386 14.21 -0.34 14.97
N GLN A 387 14.27 0.90 15.50
CA GLN A 387 15.53 1.62 15.73
C GLN A 387 16.53 0.85 16.61
N ALA A 388 16.01 0.13 17.61
CA ALA A 388 16.84 -0.70 18.48
C ALA A 388 17.42 -1.95 17.79
N GLU A 389 17.00 -2.26 16.56
CA GLU A 389 17.41 -3.42 15.73
C GLU A 389 17.20 -4.81 16.38
N TYR A 390 16.48 -4.88 17.50
CA TYR A 390 16.09 -6.15 18.15
C TYR A 390 14.71 -6.64 17.71
N TYR A 391 13.90 -5.77 17.14
CA TYR A 391 12.52 -6.06 16.77
C TYR A 391 12.27 -5.81 15.28
N LEU A 392 11.59 -6.77 14.66
CA LEU A 392 11.21 -6.71 13.25
C LEU A 392 9.68 -6.73 13.14
N MET A 393 9.10 -5.68 12.56
CA MET A 393 7.69 -5.64 12.20
C MET A 393 7.50 -6.17 10.80
N VAL A 394 6.54 -7.06 10.64
CA VAL A 394 6.29 -7.74 9.38
C VAL A 394 4.79 -7.80 9.09
N ALA A 395 4.42 -7.45 7.85
CA ALA A 395 3.07 -7.66 7.31
C ALA A 395 3.06 -8.69 6.19
N ASP A 396 1.97 -9.43 6.10
CA ASP A 396 1.76 -10.43 5.05
C ASP A 396 0.50 -10.16 4.19
N MET A 397 0.35 -10.93 3.11
CA MET A 397 -0.81 -10.85 2.22
C MET A 397 -2.12 -11.38 2.84
N ALA A 398 -2.06 -12.10 3.97
CA ALA A 398 -3.24 -12.51 4.72
C ALA A 398 -3.72 -11.44 5.72
N GLY A 399 -3.15 -10.22 5.66
CA GLY A 399 -3.49 -9.13 6.55
C GLY A 399 -2.98 -9.28 7.99
N LYS A 400 -2.03 -10.20 8.24
CA LYS A 400 -1.44 -10.35 9.56
C LYS A 400 -0.24 -9.43 9.71
N ILE A 401 -0.22 -8.63 10.76
CA ILE A 401 0.92 -7.80 11.15
C ILE A 401 1.46 -8.35 12.48
N LYS A 402 2.73 -8.76 12.48
CA LYS A 402 3.40 -9.35 13.65
C LYS A 402 4.69 -8.61 13.97
N LEU A 403 4.97 -8.44 15.26
CA LEU A 403 6.25 -7.98 15.79
C LEU A 403 7.06 -9.17 16.27
N TRP A 404 8.25 -9.34 15.71
CA TRP A 404 9.17 -10.41 16.06
C TRP A 404 10.35 -9.89 16.88
N ASP A 405 10.72 -10.61 17.93
CA ASP A 405 12.00 -10.42 18.63
C ASP A 405 13.05 -11.28 17.92
N LEU A 406 14.07 -10.62 17.36
CA LEU A 406 15.11 -11.25 16.56
C LEU A 406 16.10 -12.06 17.40
N ARG A 407 16.23 -11.76 18.71
CA ARG A 407 17.15 -12.44 19.63
C ARG A 407 16.67 -13.84 19.98
N VAL A 408 15.34 -14.01 20.08
CA VAL A 408 14.72 -15.29 20.45
C VAL A 408 13.92 -15.90 19.28
N ALA A 409 13.87 -15.21 18.14
CA ALA A 409 13.14 -15.61 16.94
C ALA A 409 11.66 -15.95 17.21
N LYS A 410 11.01 -15.19 18.10
CA LYS A 410 9.60 -15.39 18.48
C LYS A 410 8.74 -14.17 18.16
N CYS A 411 7.49 -14.44 17.77
CA CYS A 411 6.48 -13.39 17.65
C CYS A 411 6.08 -12.91 19.06
N VAL A 412 6.25 -11.60 19.31
CA VAL A 412 5.95 -10.96 20.60
C VAL A 412 4.56 -10.34 20.60
N LYS A 413 4.16 -9.74 19.48
CA LYS A 413 2.88 -9.03 19.34
C LYS A 413 2.25 -9.27 17.98
N GLN A 414 0.92 -9.24 17.93
CA GLN A 414 0.15 -9.29 16.69
C GLN A 414 -0.87 -8.15 16.68
N TYR A 415 -0.91 -7.39 15.58
CA TYR A 415 -1.83 -6.29 15.35
C TYR A 415 -2.99 -6.78 14.48
N LYS A 416 -4.22 -6.66 15.02
CA LYS A 416 -5.41 -7.18 14.35
C LYS A 416 -6.16 -6.08 13.60
N GLY A 417 -6.98 -6.48 12.62
CA GLY A 417 -7.88 -5.59 11.88
C GLY A 417 -7.34 -5.07 10.56
N HIS A 418 -6.07 -5.37 10.19
CA HIS A 418 -5.58 -5.08 8.86
C HIS A 418 -6.18 -6.03 7.83
N HIS A 419 -6.56 -5.52 6.67
CA HIS A 419 -7.13 -6.29 5.57
C HIS A 419 -6.22 -6.25 4.34
N ASN A 420 -5.79 -7.43 3.89
CA ASN A 420 -5.01 -7.59 2.66
C ASN A 420 -5.24 -9.00 2.10
N GLU A 421 -5.23 -9.14 0.78
CA GLU A 421 -5.39 -10.42 0.07
C GLU A 421 -4.28 -10.65 -0.96
N TYR A 422 -3.85 -9.59 -1.67
CA TYR A 422 -2.85 -9.71 -2.75
C TYR A 422 -1.97 -8.46 -2.93
N ALA A 423 -2.22 -7.37 -2.21
CA ALA A 423 -1.51 -6.12 -2.44
C ALA A 423 -0.19 -6.06 -1.66
N THR A 424 0.82 -5.43 -2.25
CA THR A 424 2.07 -5.10 -1.56
C THR A 424 1.92 -3.77 -0.84
N LEU A 425 1.46 -3.82 0.41
CA LEU A 425 1.16 -2.64 1.22
C LEU A 425 2.29 -2.38 2.21
N PRO A 426 2.84 -1.14 2.25
CA PRO A 426 3.89 -0.79 3.19
C PRO A 426 3.34 -0.57 4.60
N LEU A 427 4.18 -0.85 5.60
CA LEU A 427 3.98 -0.45 6.99
C LEU A 427 4.74 0.85 7.27
N HIS A 428 4.13 1.73 8.05
CA HIS A 428 4.73 2.96 8.54
C HIS A 428 4.80 2.94 10.06
N ILE A 429 6.01 2.99 10.60
CA ILE A 429 6.25 2.97 12.05
C ILE A 429 6.82 4.31 12.45
N ASN A 430 6.18 4.94 13.42
CA ASN A 430 6.71 6.11 14.10
C ASN A 430 6.97 5.73 15.56
N GLU A 431 8.23 5.46 15.88
CA GLU A 431 8.64 5.02 17.22
C GLU A 431 8.59 6.18 18.22
N GLU A 432 8.84 7.42 17.78
CA GLU A 432 8.76 8.63 18.62
C GLU A 432 7.33 8.83 19.15
N GLU A 433 6.35 8.64 18.28
CA GLU A 433 4.93 8.75 18.61
C GLU A 433 4.32 7.44 19.18
N GLY A 434 5.06 6.33 19.08
CA GLY A 434 4.60 5.00 19.48
C GLY A 434 3.45 4.47 18.63
N LEU A 435 3.41 4.80 17.34
CA LEU A 435 2.31 4.49 16.43
C LEU A 435 2.76 3.60 15.25
N LEU A 436 1.89 2.68 14.89
CA LEU A 436 1.94 1.89 13.67
C LEU A 436 0.79 2.31 12.76
N THR A 437 1.10 2.62 11.50
CA THR A 437 0.09 2.97 10.50
C THR A 437 0.21 2.05 9.30
N ALA A 438 -0.93 1.54 8.82
CA ALA A 438 -1.00 0.77 7.60
C ALA A 438 -2.31 1.05 6.85
N VAL A 439 -2.21 1.04 5.52
CA VAL A 439 -3.38 1.09 4.64
C VAL A 439 -3.77 -0.34 4.28
N GLY A 440 -5.06 -0.65 4.37
CA GLY A 440 -5.61 -1.91 3.93
C GLY A 440 -6.01 -1.87 2.46
N GLN A 441 -6.17 -3.06 1.86
CA GLN A 441 -6.70 -3.20 0.50
C GLN A 441 -8.16 -2.74 0.40
N ASP A 442 -8.86 -2.67 1.52
CA ASP A 442 -10.19 -2.07 1.68
C ASP A 442 -10.19 -0.53 1.65
N CYS A 443 -9.03 0.10 1.37
CA CYS A 443 -8.81 1.54 1.31
C CYS A 443 -8.96 2.26 2.66
N TYR A 444 -8.96 1.53 3.78
CA TYR A 444 -8.95 2.14 5.11
C TYR A 444 -7.53 2.25 5.63
N THR A 445 -7.19 3.43 6.16
CA THR A 445 -5.95 3.64 6.90
C THR A 445 -6.20 3.39 8.38
N ARG A 446 -5.42 2.50 8.97
CA ARG A 446 -5.55 2.11 10.37
C ARG A 446 -4.32 2.51 11.15
N ILE A 447 -4.54 2.97 12.36
CA ILE A 447 -3.49 3.42 13.28
C ILE A 447 -3.60 2.61 14.56
N TRP A 448 -2.51 1.92 14.94
CA TRP A 448 -2.42 1.14 16.17
C TRP A 448 -1.37 1.73 17.09
N SER A 449 -1.54 1.50 18.39
CA SER A 449 -0.51 1.72 19.41
C SER A 449 0.55 0.61 19.30
N LEU A 450 1.83 0.99 19.23
CA LEU A 450 2.96 0.03 19.22
C LEU A 450 3.06 -0.73 20.54
N GLN A 451 2.65 -0.12 21.66
CA GLN A 451 2.84 -0.70 22.99
C GLN A 451 1.87 -1.85 23.28
N ASP A 452 0.58 -1.62 23.06
CA ASP A 452 -0.50 -2.53 23.47
C ASP A 452 -1.27 -3.16 22.31
N THR A 453 -0.84 -2.92 21.07
CA THR A 453 -1.46 -3.45 19.84
C THR A 453 -2.90 -2.98 19.59
N HIS A 454 -3.40 -2.05 20.41
CA HIS A 454 -4.76 -1.55 20.28
C HIS A 454 -4.95 -0.74 19.00
N LEU A 455 -6.06 -0.98 18.30
CA LEU A 455 -6.48 -0.18 17.13
C LEU A 455 -7.06 1.15 17.66
N LEU A 456 -6.35 2.24 17.41
CA LEU A 456 -6.71 3.57 17.90
C LEU A 456 -7.75 4.25 17.00
N ARG A 457 -7.52 4.17 15.68
CA ARG A 457 -8.40 4.81 14.70
C ARG A 457 -8.41 4.07 13.38
N THR A 458 -9.56 4.08 12.74
CA THR A 458 -9.73 3.67 11.34
C THR A 458 -10.19 4.89 10.54
N ILE A 459 -9.38 5.31 9.58
CA ILE A 459 -9.65 6.45 8.72
C ILE A 459 -10.16 5.92 7.38
N PRO A 460 -11.41 6.18 7.00
CA PRO A 460 -11.95 5.79 5.70
C PRO A 460 -11.34 6.64 4.57
N SER A 461 -11.21 6.05 3.39
CA SER A 461 -10.79 6.81 2.20
C SER A 461 -11.79 7.93 1.91
N PRO A 462 -11.32 9.16 1.58
CA PRO A 462 -12.20 10.25 1.13
C PRO A 462 -12.96 9.92 -0.17
N HIS A 463 -12.40 9.03 -0.99
CA HIS A 463 -12.98 8.59 -2.24
C HIS A 463 -13.59 7.20 -2.13
N PRO A 464 -14.56 6.84 -2.99
CA PRO A 464 -15.10 5.49 -3.06
C PRO A 464 -13.99 4.44 -3.21
N SER A 465 -14.13 3.35 -2.46
CA SER A 465 -13.14 2.27 -2.47
C SER A 465 -13.08 1.61 -3.85
N SER A 466 -11.90 1.53 -4.43
CA SER A 466 -11.63 0.76 -5.64
C SER A 466 -10.25 0.12 -5.56
N LYS A 467 -10.02 -0.93 -6.31
CA LYS A 467 -8.73 -1.64 -6.37
C LYS A 467 -7.60 -0.72 -6.85
N ASP A 468 -7.94 0.29 -7.67
CA ASP A 468 -6.99 1.22 -8.27
C ASP A 468 -6.80 2.50 -7.45
N SER A 469 -7.51 2.66 -6.34
CA SER A 469 -7.48 3.86 -5.49
C SER A 469 -7.11 3.57 -4.04
N ILE A 470 -6.22 2.59 -3.82
CA ILE A 470 -5.67 2.33 -2.49
C ILE A 470 -4.82 3.54 -2.09
N PRO A 471 -5.12 4.20 -0.96
CA PRO A 471 -4.34 5.35 -0.53
C PRO A 471 -2.88 5.01 -0.28
N SER A 472 -1.98 5.91 -0.63
CA SER A 472 -0.58 5.86 -0.18
C SER A 472 -0.38 6.88 0.91
N VAL A 473 0.27 6.50 2.01
CA VAL A 473 0.39 7.35 3.20
C VAL A 473 1.84 7.54 3.63
N VAL A 474 2.09 8.67 4.27
CA VAL A 474 3.32 8.98 4.99
C VAL A 474 2.93 9.50 6.36
N PHE A 475 3.46 8.90 7.41
CA PHE A 475 3.25 9.36 8.79
C PHE A 475 4.59 9.80 9.38
N SER A 476 4.65 11.02 9.90
CA SER A 476 5.86 11.56 10.54
C SER A 476 5.51 12.49 11.68
N SER A 477 6.41 12.58 12.67
CA SER A 477 6.36 13.57 13.73
C SER A 477 6.80 14.98 13.26
N LYS A 478 7.41 15.08 12.06
CA LYS A 478 8.04 16.32 11.54
C LYS A 478 7.73 16.54 10.07
N LEU A 479 6.44 16.54 9.67
CA LEU A 479 6.06 16.85 8.29
C LEU A 479 6.36 18.33 7.98
N GLY A 480 7.15 18.56 6.94
CA GLY A 480 7.64 19.90 6.56
C GLY A 480 9.01 20.25 7.15
N GLY A 481 9.75 19.24 7.65
CA GLY A 481 11.12 19.38 8.13
C GLY A 481 11.27 19.54 9.64
N SER A 482 12.40 20.06 10.08
CA SER A 482 12.78 20.15 11.50
C SER A 482 11.82 20.99 12.36
N ARG A 483 11.13 21.95 11.75
CA ARG A 483 10.09 22.78 12.36
C ARG A 483 8.68 22.35 11.94
N GLY A 484 8.57 21.18 11.34
CA GLY A 484 7.32 20.64 10.84
C GLY A 484 6.37 20.20 11.94
N VAL A 485 5.16 19.83 11.52
CA VAL A 485 4.08 19.41 12.42
C VAL A 485 3.89 17.90 12.32
N PRO A 486 3.59 17.22 13.45
CA PRO A 486 3.27 15.81 13.39
C PRO A 486 1.94 15.58 12.68
N GLY A 487 1.89 14.55 11.85
CA GLY A 487 0.68 14.24 11.11
C GLY A 487 0.83 13.10 10.13
N LEU A 488 -0.28 12.83 9.44
CA LEU A 488 -0.38 11.84 8.37
C LEU A 488 -0.67 12.57 7.06
N LEU A 489 0.11 12.30 6.05
CA LEU A 489 -0.21 12.65 4.67
C LEU A 489 -0.83 11.43 3.98
N MET A 490 -1.92 11.65 3.26
CA MET A 490 -2.63 10.62 2.51
C MET A 490 -2.83 11.11 1.08
N ALA A 491 -2.23 10.41 0.15
CA ALA A 491 -2.45 10.60 -1.28
C ALA A 491 -3.44 9.55 -1.79
N VAL A 492 -4.51 9.99 -2.43
CA VAL A 492 -5.52 9.10 -3.00
C VAL A 492 -6.09 9.72 -4.26
N ARG A 493 -6.08 8.98 -5.38
CA ARG A 493 -6.36 9.50 -6.72
C ARG A 493 -5.46 10.71 -7.03
N GLN A 494 -6.05 11.87 -7.28
CA GLN A 494 -5.33 13.12 -7.59
C GLN A 494 -5.17 14.02 -6.37
N ASP A 495 -5.75 13.65 -5.24
CA ASP A 495 -5.83 14.49 -4.06
C ASP A 495 -4.79 14.10 -3.01
N LEU A 496 -4.29 15.13 -2.33
CA LEU A 496 -3.43 15.00 -1.16
C LEU A 496 -4.15 15.58 0.06
N TYR A 497 -4.20 14.79 1.13
CA TYR A 497 -4.84 15.16 2.38
C TYR A 497 -3.82 15.16 3.50
N HIS A 498 -3.89 16.16 4.36
CA HIS A 498 -3.12 16.25 5.58
C HIS A 498 -4.03 16.04 6.79
N PHE A 499 -3.68 15.11 7.64
CA PHE A 499 -4.29 14.89 8.93
C PHE A 499 -3.33 15.38 9.99
N SER A 500 -3.60 16.55 10.56
CA SER A 500 -2.77 17.18 11.59
C SER A 500 -3.44 17.13 12.94
N TYR A 501 -2.65 17.08 14.00
CA TYR A 501 -3.13 17.34 15.35
C TYR A 501 -3.54 18.78 15.48
N SER A 502 -4.69 19.04 16.02
CA SER A 502 -5.22 20.38 16.28
C SER A 502 -4.87 20.86 17.67
#